data_4d05bad9bd31c2d45699d4fcec1e6fc9
#
_entry.id   4d05bad9bd31c2d45699d4fcec1e6fc9
#
_cell.length_a   1.000
_cell.length_b   1.000
_cell.length_c   1.000
_cell.angle_alpha   90.00
_cell.angle_beta   90.00
_cell.angle_gamma   90.00
#
_symmetry.space_group_name_H-M   'P 1'
#
loop_
_entity.id
_entity.type
_entity.pdbx_description
1 polymer ?
#
loop_
_entity_poly.entity_id
_entity_poly.type
_entity_poly.pdbx_seq_one_letter_code
_entity_poly.pdbx_strand_id
1 'polypeptide(L)'
;MKVLVPVKRVVDYNVKIRVKADGSGVELANVKMSMNPFDEIAVEEAIRLKEAGKAEEIVVVSIGPAQAAETLRTALAMGADRAILVKVDEAVEPLGVAKVLKGVAEAENPGLIILGKQAIDDDANQTGQMLAALLGWAQATFASKLEIEGDKAKVTREVDGGLQVIEVKLPAIVTTDLRLNQPRYASLPNIMKAKKKPLDEKTPADFGADVAPRLKVLKTEEPGGRKAGVKVGSVAELVDKLKNEAGVL
;
A
#
# COMPACT_ATOMS: atom_id res chain seq x y z
N MET A 1 18.12 11.20 -5.68
CA MET A 1 16.94 10.92 -6.57
C MET A 1 15.64 11.29 -5.89
N LYS A 2 14.56 11.52 -6.67
CA LYS A 2 13.20 11.68 -6.15
C LYS A 2 12.56 10.29 -5.89
N VAL A 3 11.84 10.15 -4.77
CA VAL A 3 11.06 8.95 -4.43
C VAL A 3 9.59 9.32 -4.39
N LEU A 4 8.76 8.56 -5.11
CA LEU A 4 7.31 8.69 -5.10
C LEU A 4 6.71 7.59 -4.21
N VAL A 5 5.81 7.97 -3.29
CA VAL A 5 5.20 7.03 -2.35
C VAL A 5 3.68 7.17 -2.40
N PRO A 6 2.99 6.28 -3.10
CA PRO A 6 1.54 6.14 -3.00
C PRO A 6 1.11 5.72 -1.61
N VAL A 7 0.06 6.37 -1.07
CA VAL A 7 -0.53 6.03 0.23
C VAL A 7 -2.05 5.98 0.13
N LYS A 8 -2.67 4.98 0.73
CA LYS A 8 -4.13 4.78 0.70
C LYS A 8 -4.73 5.08 2.07
N ARG A 9 -5.86 5.80 2.08
CA ARG A 9 -6.71 5.98 3.25
C ARG A 9 -7.62 4.76 3.38
N VAL A 10 -7.53 4.05 4.50
CA VAL A 10 -8.31 2.82 4.77
C VAL A 10 -8.97 2.90 6.14
N VAL A 11 -9.91 2.01 6.41
CA VAL A 11 -10.44 1.84 7.78
C VAL A 11 -9.31 1.38 8.69
N ASP A 12 -9.17 2.01 9.86
CA ASP A 12 -8.16 1.66 10.85
C ASP A 12 -8.33 0.18 11.28
N TYR A 13 -7.24 -0.57 11.30
CA TYR A 13 -7.23 -2.01 11.58
C TYR A 13 -7.76 -2.41 12.97
N ASN A 14 -7.87 -1.46 13.90
CA ASN A 14 -8.48 -1.69 15.21
C ASN A 14 -10.02 -1.57 15.18
N VAL A 15 -10.59 -1.10 14.08
CA VAL A 15 -12.04 -0.94 13.95
C VAL A 15 -12.68 -2.28 13.60
N LYS A 16 -13.71 -2.65 14.34
CA LYS A 16 -14.56 -3.78 13.96
C LYS A 16 -15.46 -3.38 12.79
N ILE A 17 -15.18 -3.92 11.62
CA ILE A 17 -15.97 -3.70 10.40
C ILE A 17 -17.40 -4.21 10.59
N ARG A 18 -18.37 -3.45 10.05
CA ARG A 18 -19.79 -3.82 9.99
C ARG A 18 -20.27 -3.71 8.55
N VAL A 19 -21.02 -4.70 8.12
CA VAL A 19 -21.70 -4.68 6.82
C VAL A 19 -22.98 -3.84 6.94
N LYS A 20 -23.28 -3.03 5.93
CA LYS A 20 -24.53 -2.28 5.85
C LYS A 20 -25.71 -3.23 5.80
N ALA A 21 -26.84 -2.83 6.37
CA ALA A 21 -28.06 -3.66 6.43
C ALA A 21 -28.60 -4.08 5.04
N ASP A 22 -28.36 -3.27 4.02
CA ASP A 22 -28.73 -3.54 2.63
C ASP A 22 -27.72 -4.40 1.85
N GLY A 23 -26.60 -4.77 2.48
CA GLY A 23 -25.52 -5.54 1.83
C GLY A 23 -24.76 -4.80 0.74
N SER A 24 -24.92 -3.47 0.62
CA SER A 24 -24.27 -2.67 -0.43
C SER A 24 -22.78 -2.39 -0.18
N GLY A 25 -22.27 -2.75 0.98
CA GLY A 25 -20.87 -2.49 1.36
C GLY A 25 -20.68 -2.50 2.86
N VAL A 26 -19.58 -1.92 3.32
CA VAL A 26 -19.29 -1.74 4.75
C VAL A 26 -19.67 -0.35 5.23
N GLU A 27 -20.00 -0.25 6.53
CA GLU A 27 -20.28 1.03 7.19
C GLU A 27 -19.00 1.85 7.32
N LEU A 28 -18.98 3.05 6.69
CA LEU A 28 -17.85 3.97 6.75
C LEU A 28 -18.18 5.28 7.48
N ALA A 29 -19.46 5.50 7.84
CA ALA A 29 -19.89 6.71 8.54
C ALA A 29 -19.32 6.71 9.97
N ASN A 30 -18.62 7.78 10.35
CA ASN A 30 -18.01 7.97 11.67
C ASN A 30 -17.02 6.85 12.09
N VAL A 31 -16.42 6.20 11.12
CA VAL A 31 -15.42 5.16 11.35
C VAL A 31 -14.02 5.80 11.32
N LYS A 32 -13.16 5.43 12.26
CA LYS A 32 -11.78 5.88 12.26
C LYS A 32 -11.08 5.37 11.00
N MET A 33 -10.45 6.28 10.28
CA MET A 33 -9.64 6.01 9.10
C MET A 33 -8.17 6.27 9.42
N SER A 34 -7.28 5.54 8.74
CA SER A 34 -5.83 5.67 8.89
C SER A 34 -5.13 5.49 7.54
N MET A 35 -3.82 5.72 7.52
CA MET A 35 -2.98 5.26 6.41
C MET A 35 -2.92 3.74 6.41
N ASN A 36 -2.92 3.13 5.23
CA ASN A 36 -2.69 1.70 5.09
C ASN A 36 -1.34 1.31 5.73
N PRO A 37 -1.29 0.30 6.62
CA PRO A 37 -0.07 -0.07 7.34
C PRO A 37 1.12 -0.40 6.42
N PHE A 38 0.89 -1.02 5.28
CA PHE A 38 1.95 -1.30 4.31
C PHE A 38 2.49 -0.03 3.67
N ASP A 39 1.66 1.00 3.51
CA ASP A 39 2.09 2.29 2.96
C ASP A 39 2.86 3.12 4.02
N GLU A 40 2.55 2.96 5.32
CA GLU A 40 3.36 3.55 6.40
C GLU A 40 4.80 3.02 6.35
N ILE A 41 4.99 1.72 6.07
CA ILE A 41 6.29 1.11 5.85
C ILE A 41 6.99 1.73 4.64
N ALA A 42 6.27 1.98 3.55
CA ALA A 42 6.82 2.61 2.34
C ALA A 42 7.26 4.05 2.60
N VAL A 43 6.47 4.84 3.33
CA VAL A 43 6.84 6.21 3.74
C VAL A 43 8.08 6.21 4.62
N GLU A 44 8.15 5.32 5.62
CA GLU A 44 9.31 5.20 6.51
C GLU A 44 10.58 4.85 5.71
N GLU A 45 10.47 3.91 4.75
CA GLU A 45 11.63 3.52 3.94
C GLU A 45 12.14 4.68 3.07
N ALA A 46 11.23 5.43 2.45
CA ALA A 46 11.60 6.62 1.69
C ALA A 46 12.33 7.66 2.56
N ILE A 47 11.88 7.85 3.81
CA ILE A 47 12.52 8.76 4.76
C ILE A 47 13.92 8.26 5.13
N ARG A 48 14.09 6.96 5.39
CA ARG A 48 15.40 6.35 5.68
C ARG A 48 16.36 6.50 4.50
N LEU A 49 15.89 6.31 3.28
CA LEU A 49 16.69 6.56 2.07
C LEU A 49 17.13 8.02 1.97
N LYS A 50 16.28 8.98 2.35
CA LYS A 50 16.62 10.39 2.38
C LYS A 50 17.64 10.72 3.46
N GLU A 51 17.47 10.19 4.66
CA GLU A 51 18.42 10.33 5.77
C GLU A 51 19.81 9.74 5.43
N ALA A 52 19.83 8.66 4.64
CA ALA A 52 21.06 8.06 4.11
C ALA A 52 21.66 8.78 2.88
N GLY A 53 21.08 9.91 2.46
CA GLY A 53 21.55 10.67 1.29
C GLY A 53 21.30 10.01 -0.06
N LYS A 54 20.45 8.98 -0.12
CA LYS A 54 20.07 8.25 -1.34
C LYS A 54 18.88 8.88 -2.06
N ALA A 55 18.01 9.57 -1.33
CA ALA A 55 16.90 10.34 -1.87
C ALA A 55 17.07 11.84 -1.54
N GLU A 56 16.59 12.70 -2.43
CA GLU A 56 16.62 14.17 -2.28
C GLU A 56 15.24 14.72 -1.94
N GLU A 57 14.22 14.16 -2.57
CA GLU A 57 12.84 14.58 -2.41
C GLU A 57 11.92 13.36 -2.27
N ILE A 58 10.96 13.44 -1.33
CA ILE A 58 9.91 12.45 -1.12
C ILE A 58 8.57 13.11 -1.44
N VAL A 59 7.91 12.59 -2.47
CA VAL A 59 6.56 13.00 -2.88
C VAL A 59 5.59 11.90 -2.50
N VAL A 60 4.60 12.24 -1.69
CA VAL A 60 3.52 11.29 -1.36
C VAL A 60 2.29 11.60 -2.19
N VAL A 61 1.60 10.57 -2.66
CA VAL A 61 0.38 10.72 -3.47
C VAL A 61 -0.73 9.83 -2.92
N SER A 62 -1.95 10.37 -2.88
CA SER A 62 -3.15 9.59 -2.54
C SER A 62 -4.23 9.84 -3.59
N ILE A 63 -4.96 8.78 -3.94
CA ILE A 63 -6.08 8.82 -4.87
C ILE A 63 -7.33 8.50 -4.05
N GLY A 64 -8.27 9.44 -3.99
CA GLY A 64 -9.47 9.25 -3.18
C GLY A 64 -10.22 10.55 -2.88
N PRO A 65 -11.19 10.51 -1.97
CA PRO A 65 -11.99 11.68 -1.61
C PRO A 65 -11.13 12.75 -0.91
N ALA A 66 -11.70 13.96 -0.76
CA ALA A 66 -11.01 15.10 -0.14
C ALA A 66 -10.40 14.76 1.24
N GLN A 67 -11.03 13.86 2.01
CA GLN A 67 -10.54 13.42 3.32
C GLN A 67 -9.22 12.62 3.24
N ALA A 68 -8.80 12.12 2.07
CA ALA A 68 -7.50 11.50 1.90
C ALA A 68 -6.33 12.49 2.13
N ALA A 69 -6.59 13.81 2.10
CA ALA A 69 -5.66 14.83 2.54
C ALA A 69 -5.15 14.62 3.97
N GLU A 70 -5.96 14.07 4.88
CA GLU A 70 -5.57 13.77 6.26
C GLU A 70 -4.45 12.72 6.30
N THR A 71 -4.57 11.67 5.48
CA THR A 71 -3.55 10.62 5.32
C THR A 71 -2.25 11.20 4.76
N LEU A 72 -2.36 12.07 3.75
CA LEU A 72 -1.20 12.79 3.20
C LEU A 72 -0.54 13.69 4.24
N ARG A 73 -1.32 14.39 5.08
CA ARG A 73 -0.77 15.19 6.19
C ARG A 73 -0.03 14.34 7.22
N THR A 74 -0.47 13.09 7.44
CA THR A 74 0.25 12.13 8.29
C THR A 74 1.61 11.76 7.68
N ALA A 75 1.67 11.43 6.39
CA ALA A 75 2.93 11.16 5.69
C ALA A 75 3.89 12.37 5.70
N LEU A 76 3.35 13.59 5.50
CA LEU A 76 4.11 14.83 5.61
C LEU A 76 4.66 15.06 7.03
N ALA A 77 3.92 14.67 8.06
CA ALA A 77 4.34 14.75 9.45
C ALA A 77 5.41 13.70 9.80
N MET A 78 5.39 12.54 9.17
CA MET A 78 6.46 11.54 9.27
C MET A 78 7.77 12.05 8.68
N GLY A 79 7.72 12.82 7.58
CA GLY A 79 8.95 13.38 6.99
C GLY A 79 8.92 13.63 5.48
N ALA A 80 7.86 13.26 4.76
CA ALA A 80 7.72 13.56 3.33
C ALA A 80 7.76 15.08 3.07
N ASP A 81 8.19 15.48 1.88
CA ASP A 81 8.42 16.89 1.54
C ASP A 81 7.17 17.58 1.03
N ARG A 82 6.45 16.96 0.10
CA ARG A 82 5.20 17.47 -0.46
C ARG A 82 4.24 16.34 -0.79
N ALA A 83 2.99 16.70 -1.06
CA ALA A 83 1.93 15.75 -1.29
C ALA A 83 1.11 16.12 -2.54
N ILE A 84 0.53 15.10 -3.17
CA ILE A 84 -0.42 15.23 -4.27
C ILE A 84 -1.68 14.46 -3.88
N LEU A 85 -2.83 15.14 -3.84
CA LEU A 85 -4.13 14.52 -3.75
C LEU A 85 -4.75 14.44 -5.14
N VAL A 86 -4.94 13.22 -5.65
CA VAL A 86 -5.75 13.02 -6.85
C VAL A 86 -7.18 12.74 -6.41
N LYS A 87 -8.03 13.76 -6.52
CA LYS A 87 -9.38 13.74 -5.97
C LYS A 87 -10.33 12.92 -6.82
N VAL A 88 -10.91 11.91 -6.19
CA VAL A 88 -11.96 11.04 -6.74
C VAL A 88 -12.89 10.67 -5.60
N ASP A 89 -14.19 10.89 -5.77
CA ASP A 89 -15.18 10.61 -4.71
C ASP A 89 -15.60 9.13 -4.68
N GLU A 90 -15.51 8.44 -5.80
CA GLU A 90 -15.84 7.02 -5.92
C GLU A 90 -14.61 6.13 -5.70
N ALA A 91 -14.85 4.87 -5.33
CA ALA A 91 -13.79 3.88 -5.21
C ALA A 91 -13.16 3.59 -6.59
N VAL A 92 -11.84 3.62 -6.66
CA VAL A 92 -11.08 3.35 -7.90
C VAL A 92 -10.46 1.96 -7.81
N GLU A 93 -10.68 1.15 -8.84
CA GLU A 93 -10.10 -0.19 -8.97
C GLU A 93 -8.56 -0.13 -9.12
N PRO A 94 -7.81 -1.19 -8.77
CA PRO A 94 -6.34 -1.20 -8.82
C PRO A 94 -5.75 -0.78 -10.16
N LEU A 95 -6.36 -1.17 -11.29
CA LEU A 95 -5.89 -0.75 -12.62
C LEU A 95 -6.11 0.75 -12.87
N GLY A 96 -7.24 1.31 -12.40
CA GLY A 96 -7.50 2.74 -12.46
C GLY A 96 -6.47 3.52 -11.64
N VAL A 97 -6.19 3.05 -10.43
CA VAL A 97 -5.13 3.60 -9.56
C VAL A 97 -3.76 3.54 -10.26
N ALA A 98 -3.40 2.40 -10.86
CA ALA A 98 -2.13 2.26 -11.58
C ALA A 98 -2.01 3.21 -12.77
N LYS A 99 -3.11 3.47 -13.51
CA LYS A 99 -3.12 4.45 -14.62
C LYS A 99 -2.90 5.88 -14.13
N VAL A 100 -3.55 6.28 -13.03
CA VAL A 100 -3.31 7.59 -12.41
C VAL A 100 -1.87 7.71 -11.95
N LEU A 101 -1.36 6.71 -11.24
CA LEU A 101 0.02 6.70 -10.74
C LEU A 101 1.05 6.72 -11.88
N LYS A 102 0.74 6.12 -13.04
CA LYS A 102 1.57 6.25 -14.24
C LYS A 102 1.69 7.73 -14.65
N GLY A 103 0.57 8.43 -14.79
CA GLY A 103 0.59 9.85 -15.15
C GLY A 103 1.32 10.72 -14.10
N VAL A 104 1.13 10.42 -12.82
CA VAL A 104 1.90 11.08 -11.74
C VAL A 104 3.39 10.80 -11.88
N ALA A 105 3.79 9.55 -12.15
CA ALA A 105 5.19 9.17 -12.33
C ALA A 105 5.83 9.86 -13.55
N GLU A 106 5.09 9.97 -14.65
CA GLU A 106 5.54 10.70 -15.87
C GLU A 106 5.73 12.20 -15.59
N ALA A 107 4.85 12.82 -14.79
CA ALA A 107 4.95 14.23 -14.42
C ALA A 107 6.08 14.49 -13.40
N GLU A 108 6.26 13.60 -12.43
CA GLU A 108 7.20 13.75 -11.32
C GLU A 108 8.60 13.24 -11.64
N ASN A 109 8.75 12.32 -12.59
CA ASN A 109 9.99 11.67 -13.00
C ASN A 109 10.79 11.10 -11.81
N PRO A 110 10.20 10.23 -10.96
CA PRO A 110 10.91 9.67 -9.81
C PRO A 110 11.93 8.62 -10.26
N GLY A 111 13.02 8.49 -9.51
CA GLY A 111 13.98 7.40 -9.69
C GLY A 111 13.54 6.09 -8.99
N LEU A 112 12.56 6.17 -8.09
CA LEU A 112 12.04 5.02 -7.35
C LEU A 112 10.59 5.29 -6.93
N ILE A 113 9.74 4.27 -7.06
CA ILE A 113 8.39 4.27 -6.48
C ILE A 113 8.34 3.17 -5.42
N ILE A 114 7.96 3.54 -4.20
CA ILE A 114 7.79 2.59 -3.09
C ILE A 114 6.35 2.67 -2.62
N LEU A 115 5.66 1.54 -2.55
CA LEU A 115 4.27 1.47 -2.10
C LEU A 115 4.03 0.19 -1.30
N GLY A 116 2.98 0.16 -0.51
CA GLY A 116 2.54 -1.06 0.18
C GLY A 116 2.27 -2.19 -0.81
N LYS A 117 2.61 -3.44 -0.44
CA LYS A 117 2.31 -4.60 -1.30
C LYS A 117 0.82 -4.79 -1.53
N GLN A 118 0.01 -4.41 -0.56
CA GLN A 118 -1.44 -4.53 -0.57
C GLN A 118 -2.07 -3.47 0.33
N ALA A 119 -3.38 -3.26 0.20
CA ALA A 119 -4.15 -2.45 1.13
C ALA A 119 -5.06 -3.38 1.96
N ILE A 120 -5.21 -3.10 3.26
CA ILE A 120 -5.93 -3.97 4.20
C ILE A 120 -7.45 -4.00 4.00
N ASP A 121 -7.99 -3.13 3.16
CA ASP A 121 -9.41 -3.04 2.84
C ASP A 121 -9.84 -3.97 1.70
N ASP A 122 -8.96 -4.25 0.73
CA ASP A 122 -9.28 -5.06 -0.45
C ASP A 122 -8.31 -6.23 -0.67
N ASP A 123 -7.13 -6.20 -0.06
CA ASP A 123 -6.06 -7.20 -0.21
C ASP A 123 -5.73 -7.58 -1.68
N ALA A 124 -6.02 -6.69 -2.63
CA ALA A 124 -5.90 -7.00 -4.05
C ALA A 124 -4.46 -7.29 -4.52
N ASN A 125 -3.46 -6.63 -3.91
CA ASN A 125 -2.03 -6.82 -4.20
C ASN A 125 -1.70 -6.75 -5.71
N GLN A 126 -2.21 -5.76 -6.41
CA GLN A 126 -2.11 -5.65 -7.88
C GLN A 126 -1.53 -4.33 -8.36
N THR A 127 -1.72 -3.23 -7.62
CA THR A 127 -1.43 -1.87 -8.09
C THR A 127 0.04 -1.69 -8.48
N GLY A 128 0.98 -2.12 -7.64
CA GLY A 128 2.41 -1.96 -7.92
C GLY A 128 2.87 -2.71 -9.16
N GLN A 129 2.41 -3.95 -9.32
CA GLN A 129 2.73 -4.80 -10.47
C GLN A 129 2.13 -4.24 -11.77
N MET A 130 0.87 -3.77 -11.74
CA MET A 130 0.22 -3.12 -12.87
C MET A 130 0.94 -1.82 -13.25
N LEU A 131 1.34 -1.02 -12.26
CA LEU A 131 2.09 0.22 -12.51
C LEU A 131 3.44 -0.07 -13.17
N ALA A 132 4.16 -1.10 -12.70
CA ALA A 132 5.42 -1.51 -13.28
C ALA A 132 5.26 -1.89 -14.76
N ALA A 133 4.24 -2.68 -15.07
CA ALA A 133 3.93 -3.07 -16.44
C ALA A 133 3.57 -1.86 -17.32
N LEU A 134 2.76 -0.92 -16.80
CA LEU A 134 2.35 0.28 -17.53
C LEU A 134 3.51 1.24 -17.83
N LEU A 135 4.52 1.30 -16.95
CA LEU A 135 5.72 2.12 -17.11
C LEU A 135 6.84 1.40 -17.87
N GLY A 136 6.77 0.08 -18.00
CA GLY A 136 7.87 -0.74 -18.52
C GLY A 136 9.08 -0.76 -17.57
N TRP A 137 8.85 -0.55 -16.25
CA TRP A 137 9.91 -0.52 -15.24
C TRP A 137 10.07 -1.88 -14.57
N ALA A 138 11.28 -2.12 -14.06
CA ALA A 138 11.53 -3.26 -13.19
C ALA A 138 10.70 -3.18 -11.91
N GLN A 139 10.34 -4.35 -11.36
CA GLN A 139 9.61 -4.43 -10.10
C GLN A 139 10.30 -5.38 -9.12
N ALA A 140 10.27 -5.04 -7.84
CA ALA A 140 10.67 -5.89 -6.74
C ALA A 140 9.58 -5.88 -5.67
N THR A 141 8.83 -6.99 -5.57
CA THR A 141 7.64 -7.10 -4.72
C THR A 141 7.96 -7.76 -3.39
N PHE A 142 7.16 -7.44 -2.34
CA PHE A 142 7.26 -8.03 -1.00
C PHE A 142 8.59 -7.77 -0.31
N ALA A 143 9.13 -6.55 -0.44
CA ALA A 143 10.43 -6.20 0.10
C ALA A 143 10.45 -6.26 1.63
N SER A 144 11.43 -7.00 2.18
CA SER A 144 11.79 -7.01 3.60
C SER A 144 13.17 -6.39 3.86
N LYS A 145 13.93 -6.07 2.80
CA LYS A 145 15.15 -5.25 2.84
C LYS A 145 15.34 -4.54 1.51
N LEU A 146 15.78 -3.29 1.56
CA LEU A 146 16.06 -2.46 0.38
C LEU A 146 17.41 -1.74 0.55
N GLU A 147 18.30 -1.90 -0.42
CA GLU A 147 19.58 -1.24 -0.47
C GLU A 147 19.76 -0.58 -1.85
N ILE A 148 20.15 0.70 -1.89
CA ILE A 148 20.37 1.45 -3.13
C ILE A 148 21.88 1.60 -3.36
N GLU A 149 22.37 1.06 -4.49
CA GLU A 149 23.77 1.08 -4.90
C GLU A 149 23.88 1.61 -6.33
N GLY A 150 24.32 2.88 -6.45
CA GLY A 150 24.41 3.53 -7.76
C GLY A 150 23.05 3.63 -8.47
N ASP A 151 22.94 3.01 -9.64
CA ASP A 151 21.72 2.96 -10.46
C ASP A 151 20.88 1.68 -10.25
N LYS A 152 21.12 0.97 -9.14
CA LYS A 152 20.48 -0.31 -8.83
C LYS A 152 19.85 -0.33 -7.45
N ALA A 153 18.80 -1.11 -7.31
CA ALA A 153 18.18 -1.47 -6.05
C ALA A 153 18.35 -2.98 -5.82
N LYS A 154 18.98 -3.34 -4.70
CA LYS A 154 19.07 -4.71 -4.21
C LYS A 154 17.99 -4.94 -3.18
N VAL A 155 17.11 -5.89 -3.45
CA VAL A 155 15.90 -6.12 -2.66
C VAL A 155 15.84 -7.55 -2.18
N THR A 156 15.71 -7.75 -0.86
CA THR A 156 15.34 -9.03 -0.27
C THR A 156 13.82 -9.10 -0.21
N ARG A 157 13.25 -10.15 -0.77
CA ARG A 157 11.81 -10.39 -0.90
C ARG A 157 11.35 -11.55 -0.04
N GLU A 158 10.19 -11.41 0.56
CA GLU A 158 9.48 -12.51 1.22
C GLU A 158 8.77 -13.37 0.17
N VAL A 159 9.10 -14.67 0.10
CA VAL A 159 8.46 -15.65 -0.78
C VAL A 159 8.11 -16.90 0.02
N ASP A 160 7.18 -17.72 -0.44
CA ASP A 160 6.68 -18.89 0.31
C ASP A 160 7.80 -19.86 0.74
N GLY A 161 8.83 -20.03 -0.09
CA GLY A 161 9.99 -20.87 0.22
C GLY A 161 11.07 -20.22 1.09
N GLY A 162 10.90 -18.96 1.53
CA GLY A 162 11.88 -18.22 2.33
C GLY A 162 12.18 -16.83 1.78
N LEU A 163 13.47 -16.50 1.62
CA LEU A 163 13.91 -15.18 1.14
C LEU A 163 14.54 -15.31 -0.25
N GLN A 164 14.21 -14.35 -1.11
CA GLN A 164 14.83 -14.20 -2.42
C GLN A 164 15.49 -12.82 -2.51
N VAL A 165 16.77 -12.79 -2.90
CA VAL A 165 17.48 -11.53 -3.17
C VAL A 165 17.53 -11.30 -4.66
N ILE A 166 17.02 -10.14 -5.10
CA ILE A 166 17.08 -9.71 -6.49
C ILE A 166 17.73 -8.34 -6.61
N GLU A 167 18.31 -8.05 -7.74
CA GLU A 167 18.82 -6.73 -8.12
C GLU A 167 18.04 -6.22 -9.31
N VAL A 168 17.55 -4.98 -9.22
CA VAL A 168 16.80 -4.33 -10.29
C VAL A 168 17.43 -2.97 -10.63
N LYS A 169 17.41 -2.62 -11.91
CA LYS A 169 17.88 -1.31 -12.38
C LYS A 169 16.85 -0.24 -12.09
N LEU A 170 17.30 0.93 -11.67
CA LEU A 170 16.46 2.13 -11.51
C LEU A 170 16.21 2.81 -12.88
N PRO A 171 15.03 3.43 -13.10
CA PRO A 171 13.93 3.53 -12.17
C PRO A 171 13.21 2.19 -11.98
N ALA A 172 12.68 1.96 -10.78
CA ALA A 172 12.01 0.70 -10.42
C ALA A 172 10.83 0.93 -9.48
N ILE A 173 10.01 -0.12 -9.34
CA ILE A 173 8.91 -0.16 -8.39
C ILE A 173 9.19 -1.21 -7.32
N VAL A 174 9.09 -0.81 -6.06
CA VAL A 174 9.26 -1.68 -4.91
C VAL A 174 7.95 -1.71 -4.12
N THR A 175 7.44 -2.91 -3.86
CA THR A 175 6.30 -3.07 -2.94
C THR A 175 6.79 -3.60 -1.60
N THR A 176 6.29 -3.03 -0.49
CA THR A 176 6.81 -3.27 0.85
C THR A 176 6.03 -4.33 1.60
N ASP A 177 6.74 -5.23 2.27
CA ASP A 177 6.21 -6.08 3.33
C ASP A 177 6.33 -5.39 4.70
N LEU A 178 5.55 -5.80 5.69
CA LEU A 178 5.60 -5.25 7.05
C LEU A 178 6.95 -5.50 7.76
N ARG A 179 7.74 -6.45 7.27
CA ARG A 179 9.06 -6.80 7.83
C ARG A 179 10.17 -5.84 7.41
N LEU A 180 9.93 -4.95 6.44
CA LEU A 180 10.97 -4.06 5.90
C LEU A 180 11.51 -3.10 6.96
N ASN A 181 10.65 -2.50 7.76
CA ASN A 181 11.02 -1.58 8.82
C ASN A 181 9.91 -1.42 9.87
N GLN A 182 10.16 -0.57 10.86
CA GLN A 182 9.15 -0.12 11.82
C GLN A 182 8.96 1.38 11.61
N PRO A 183 7.74 1.84 11.24
CA PRO A 183 7.45 3.25 11.04
C PRO A 183 7.65 4.08 12.30
N ARG A 184 8.18 5.28 12.11
CA ARG A 184 8.33 6.27 13.17
C ARG A 184 7.02 6.93 13.53
N TYR A 185 6.88 7.36 14.77
CA TYR A 185 5.79 8.24 15.17
C TYR A 185 6.11 9.68 14.79
N ALA A 186 5.13 10.38 14.24
CA ALA A 186 5.26 11.82 14.01
C ALA A 186 5.25 12.58 15.32
N SER A 187 6.26 13.43 15.54
CA SER A 187 6.29 14.32 16.71
C SER A 187 5.29 15.46 16.56
N LEU A 188 4.81 16.02 17.69
CA LEU A 188 3.88 17.14 17.67
C LEU A 188 4.42 18.35 16.86
N PRO A 189 5.69 18.76 16.98
CA PRO A 189 6.25 19.80 16.11
C PRO A 189 6.17 19.46 14.62
N ASN A 190 6.38 18.20 14.24
CA ASN A 190 6.32 17.78 12.84
C ASN A 190 4.86 17.77 12.33
N ILE A 191 3.89 17.40 13.15
CA ILE A 191 2.46 17.51 12.81
C ILE A 191 2.10 18.98 12.53
N MET A 192 2.59 19.92 13.35
CA MET A 192 2.33 21.36 13.14
C MET A 192 3.01 21.88 11.85
N LYS A 193 4.24 21.44 11.56
CA LYS A 193 4.96 21.79 10.31
C LYS A 193 4.26 21.20 9.09
N ALA A 194 3.76 19.98 9.18
CA ALA A 194 3.07 19.30 8.09
C ALA A 194 1.85 20.06 7.55
N LYS A 195 1.16 20.82 8.41
CA LYS A 195 0.02 21.67 8.00
C LYS A 195 0.39 22.72 6.95
N LYS A 196 1.66 23.17 6.94
CA LYS A 196 2.19 24.20 6.04
C LYS A 196 2.93 23.63 4.82
N LYS A 197 3.23 22.31 4.79
CA LYS A 197 3.88 21.69 3.65
C LYS A 197 2.98 21.70 2.41
N PRO A 198 3.54 21.79 1.20
CA PRO A 198 2.77 21.79 -0.04
C PRO A 198 1.90 20.54 -0.17
N LEU A 199 0.66 20.73 -0.56
CA LEU A 199 -0.28 19.69 -0.93
C LEU A 199 -1.06 20.20 -2.13
N ASP A 200 -0.80 19.60 -3.30
CA ASP A 200 -1.43 19.93 -4.56
C ASP A 200 -2.66 19.05 -4.78
N GLU A 201 -3.76 19.64 -5.20
CA GLU A 201 -4.96 18.90 -5.60
C GLU A 201 -5.01 18.77 -7.13
N LYS A 202 -5.27 17.55 -7.58
CA LYS A 202 -5.38 17.15 -8.98
C LYS A 202 -6.61 16.27 -9.17
N THR A 203 -6.93 15.97 -10.41
CA THR A 203 -7.96 15.01 -10.81
C THR A 203 -7.36 13.93 -11.71
N PRO A 204 -8.00 12.77 -11.92
CA PRO A 204 -7.53 11.78 -12.88
C PRO A 204 -7.38 12.33 -14.31
N ALA A 205 -8.22 13.30 -14.69
CA ALA A 205 -8.16 13.95 -16.00
C ALA A 205 -6.86 14.73 -16.21
N ASP A 206 -6.27 15.32 -15.16
CA ASP A 206 -4.97 16.02 -15.24
C ASP A 206 -3.84 15.07 -15.65
N PHE A 207 -4.04 13.76 -15.49
CA PHE A 207 -3.10 12.70 -15.86
C PHE A 207 -3.58 11.85 -17.03
N GLY A 208 -4.67 12.26 -17.71
CA GLY A 208 -5.25 11.51 -18.82
C GLY A 208 -5.72 10.09 -18.46
N ALA A 209 -6.03 9.83 -17.18
CA ALA A 209 -6.35 8.51 -16.68
C ALA A 209 -7.87 8.27 -16.68
N ASP A 210 -8.29 7.20 -17.35
CA ASP A 210 -9.64 6.66 -17.24
C ASP A 210 -9.71 5.76 -16.00
N VAL A 211 -10.54 6.17 -15.05
CA VAL A 211 -10.77 5.48 -13.77
C VAL A 211 -12.19 4.92 -13.64
N ALA A 212 -12.96 4.89 -14.74
CA ALA A 212 -14.31 4.36 -14.75
C ALA A 212 -14.33 2.92 -14.21
N PRO A 213 -15.25 2.59 -13.28
CA PRO A 213 -15.34 1.26 -12.71
C PRO A 213 -15.74 0.23 -13.77
N ARG A 214 -15.14 -0.96 -13.72
CA ARG A 214 -15.43 -2.09 -14.60
C ARG A 214 -16.13 -3.23 -13.89
N LEU A 215 -16.11 -3.21 -12.55
CA LEU A 215 -16.75 -4.21 -11.69
C LEU A 215 -17.90 -3.57 -10.93
N LYS A 216 -18.91 -4.36 -10.62
CA LYS A 216 -20.02 -3.98 -9.74
C LYS A 216 -20.09 -4.98 -8.59
N VAL A 217 -19.94 -4.48 -7.36
CA VAL A 217 -20.19 -5.30 -6.16
C VAL A 217 -21.69 -5.57 -6.10
N LEU A 218 -22.07 -6.84 -6.12
CA LEU A 218 -23.47 -7.25 -6.08
C LEU A 218 -23.97 -7.42 -4.65
N LYS A 219 -23.10 -7.91 -3.76
CA LYS A 219 -23.43 -8.15 -2.35
C LYS A 219 -22.18 -8.17 -1.49
N THR A 220 -22.29 -7.61 -0.29
CA THR A 220 -21.30 -7.72 0.79
C THR A 220 -21.98 -8.40 1.97
N GLU A 221 -21.31 -9.38 2.57
CA GLU A 221 -21.80 -10.10 3.74
C GLU A 221 -20.65 -10.43 4.70
N GLU A 222 -20.98 -10.62 5.97
CA GLU A 222 -19.99 -11.08 6.94
C GLU A 222 -19.55 -12.51 6.61
N PRO A 223 -18.24 -12.83 6.75
CA PRO A 223 -17.78 -14.20 6.57
C PRO A 223 -18.47 -15.11 7.59
N GLY A 224 -18.95 -16.26 7.14
CA GLY A 224 -19.56 -17.26 8.01
C GLY A 224 -18.62 -17.70 9.13
N GLY A 225 -19.16 -17.98 10.30
CA GLY A 225 -18.38 -18.47 11.43
C GLY A 225 -17.70 -19.81 11.11
N ARG A 226 -16.43 -19.91 11.42
CA ARG A 226 -15.72 -21.19 11.34
C ARG A 226 -16.17 -22.11 12.46
N LYS A 227 -16.40 -23.40 12.14
CA LYS A 227 -16.64 -24.42 13.16
C LYS A 227 -15.38 -24.57 14.04
N ALA A 228 -15.57 -24.82 15.32
CA ALA A 228 -14.46 -25.14 16.20
C ALA A 228 -13.70 -26.37 15.69
N GLY A 229 -12.38 -26.35 15.80
CA GLY A 229 -11.56 -27.51 15.48
C GLY A 229 -11.80 -28.66 16.46
N VAL A 230 -11.36 -29.86 16.09
CA VAL A 230 -11.39 -31.05 16.94
C VAL A 230 -10.06 -31.17 17.68
N LYS A 231 -10.11 -31.32 18.99
CA LYS A 231 -8.93 -31.66 19.79
C LYS A 231 -8.62 -33.14 19.62
N VAL A 232 -7.38 -33.45 19.31
CA VAL A 232 -6.89 -34.83 19.15
C VAL A 232 -6.06 -35.24 20.37
N GLY A 233 -6.04 -36.54 20.67
CA GLY A 233 -5.38 -37.10 21.84
C GLY A 233 -3.88 -37.35 21.65
N SER A 234 -3.40 -37.39 20.39
CA SER A 234 -1.99 -37.68 20.10
C SER A 234 -1.55 -37.07 18.76
N VAL A 235 -0.22 -36.97 18.57
CA VAL A 235 0.39 -36.57 17.30
C VAL A 235 0.05 -37.57 16.18
N ALA A 236 0.03 -38.86 16.47
CA ALA A 236 -0.32 -39.90 15.49
C ALA A 236 -1.76 -39.72 14.98
N GLU A 237 -2.72 -39.44 15.85
CA GLU A 237 -4.10 -39.13 15.49
C GLU A 237 -4.19 -37.84 14.65
N LEU A 238 -3.41 -36.79 14.98
CA LEU A 238 -3.36 -35.56 14.19
C LEU A 238 -2.89 -35.85 12.76
N VAL A 239 -1.77 -36.57 12.62
CA VAL A 239 -1.20 -36.94 11.31
C VAL A 239 -2.20 -37.79 10.50
N ASP A 240 -2.85 -38.75 11.14
CA ASP A 240 -3.85 -39.59 10.48
C ASP A 240 -5.03 -38.74 9.95
N LYS A 241 -5.57 -37.85 10.78
CA LYS A 241 -6.65 -36.94 10.35
C LYS A 241 -6.24 -35.97 9.26
N LEU A 242 -5.05 -35.40 9.31
CA LEU A 242 -4.54 -34.50 8.28
C LEU A 242 -4.35 -35.22 6.96
N LYS A 243 -3.88 -36.49 7.01
CA LYS A 243 -3.61 -37.30 5.82
C LYS A 243 -4.89 -37.88 5.21
N ASN A 244 -5.72 -38.54 6.04
CA ASN A 244 -6.82 -39.37 5.57
C ASN A 244 -8.18 -38.68 5.56
N GLU A 245 -8.41 -37.68 6.44
CA GLU A 245 -9.66 -36.91 6.47
C GLU A 245 -9.54 -35.57 5.76
N ALA A 246 -8.48 -34.80 6.03
CA ALA A 246 -8.31 -33.46 5.45
C ALA A 246 -7.56 -33.47 4.09
N GLY A 247 -6.78 -34.49 3.79
CA GLY A 247 -6.04 -34.61 2.53
C GLY A 247 -4.97 -33.53 2.31
N VAL A 248 -4.34 -33.05 3.40
CA VAL A 248 -3.36 -31.97 3.36
C VAL A 248 -1.93 -32.42 3.63
N LEU A 249 -1.72 -33.70 3.88
CA LEU A 249 -0.42 -34.40 3.99
C LEU A 249 -0.29 -35.54 3.01
#